data_a55eb388d24066f3773d364913d22b7e
#
_entry.id   a55eb388d24066f3773d364913d22b7e
#
_cell.length_a   1.000
_cell.length_b   1.000
_cell.length_c   1.000
_cell.angle_alpha   90.00
_cell.angle_beta   90.00
_cell.angle_gamma   90.00
#
_symmetry.space_group_name_H-M   'P 1'
#
loop_
_entity.id
_entity.type
_entity.pdbx_description
1 polymer ?
#
loop_
_entity_poly.entity_id
_entity_poly.type
_entity_poly.pdbx_seq_one_letter_code
_entity_poly.pdbx_strand_id
1 'polypeptide(L)'
;ATQEEQIEYARSLRMLKSGWTTELRTAYFNWFLKAANYRGGKSFSIFIEFIRRDAVASLSEEERVVLKELLAQKPVVKSPFEIMAQAMIGRKYVKQWKLEELSQTSKTQLKNRSYERGRKMFAAGGCFACHRFANEGGMTGPDLTASGGRYSSHDLLDQIINPSKEINEQFVPVVVKMK
;
A
#
# COMPACT_ATOMS: atom_id res chain seq x y z
N ALA A 1 15.89 -3.09 14.06
CA ALA A 1 15.11 -1.84 14.02
C ALA A 1 13.74 -2.12 13.38
N THR A 2 12.69 -1.50 13.89
CA THR A 2 11.34 -1.53 13.29
C THR A 2 11.33 -0.80 11.95
N GLN A 3 10.23 -0.89 11.18
CA GLN A 3 10.12 -0.14 9.91
C GLN A 3 10.17 1.37 10.15
N GLU A 4 9.52 1.84 11.20
CA GLU A 4 9.46 3.24 11.60
C GLU A 4 10.85 3.77 11.98
N GLU A 5 11.60 3.03 12.80
CA GLU A 5 12.98 3.38 13.16
C GLU A 5 13.90 3.44 11.94
N GLN A 6 13.79 2.47 11.03
CA GLN A 6 14.58 2.45 9.80
C GLN A 6 14.31 3.65 8.92
N ILE A 7 13.06 4.11 8.85
CA ILE A 7 12.68 5.31 8.09
C ILE A 7 13.30 6.55 8.71
N GLU A 8 13.25 6.68 10.02
CA GLU A 8 13.87 7.82 10.72
C GLU A 8 15.40 7.85 10.52
N TYR A 9 16.06 6.69 10.54
CA TYR A 9 17.48 6.61 10.20
C TYR A 9 17.73 7.01 8.75
N ALA A 10 16.96 6.48 7.80
CA ALA A 10 17.12 6.83 6.40
C ALA A 10 16.89 8.33 6.14
N ARG A 11 15.87 8.91 6.80
CA ARG A 11 15.59 10.35 6.75
C ARG A 11 16.73 11.18 7.29
N SER A 12 17.31 10.80 8.43
CA SER A 12 18.41 11.52 9.08
C SER A 12 19.68 11.48 8.24
N LEU A 13 19.95 10.37 7.56
CA LEU A 13 21.15 10.16 6.74
C LEU A 13 21.06 10.76 5.33
N ARG A 14 19.87 11.15 4.84
CA ARG A 14 19.66 11.51 3.43
C ARG A 14 20.52 12.67 2.91
N MET A 15 20.87 13.60 3.79
CA MET A 15 21.66 14.79 3.43
C MET A 15 23.13 14.68 3.83
N LEU A 16 23.53 13.57 4.45
CA LEU A 16 24.91 13.37 4.93
C LEU A 16 25.84 13.13 3.72
N LYS A 17 26.84 13.99 3.56
CA LYS A 17 27.79 13.96 2.44
C LYS A 17 29.10 13.24 2.74
N SER A 18 29.47 13.07 4.01
CA SER A 18 30.76 12.49 4.43
C SER A 18 30.56 11.34 5.41
N GLY A 19 31.64 10.56 5.64
CA GLY A 19 31.58 9.40 6.55
C GLY A 19 31.01 8.13 5.91
N TRP A 20 30.80 8.13 4.61
CA TRP A 20 30.32 6.97 3.85
C TRP A 20 31.48 6.12 3.30
N THR A 21 31.31 4.80 3.37
CA THR A 21 32.03 3.86 2.51
C THR A 21 31.12 3.40 1.36
N THR A 22 31.69 2.80 0.33
CA THR A 22 30.91 2.24 -0.79
C THR A 22 29.89 1.21 -0.29
N GLU A 23 30.26 0.37 0.68
CA GLU A 23 29.40 -0.66 1.27
C GLU A 23 28.22 -0.03 2.02
N LEU A 24 28.47 1.02 2.82
CA LEU A 24 27.41 1.73 3.54
C LEU A 24 26.45 2.44 2.60
N ARG A 25 26.97 3.11 1.56
CA ARG A 25 26.13 3.72 0.51
C ARG A 25 25.29 2.67 -0.21
N THR A 26 25.91 1.55 -0.59
CA THR A 26 25.20 0.43 -1.24
C THR A 26 24.10 -0.14 -0.34
N ALA A 27 24.38 -0.37 0.94
CA ALA A 27 23.39 -0.84 1.90
C ALA A 27 22.24 0.17 2.08
N TYR A 28 22.56 1.46 2.14
CA TYR A 28 21.57 2.53 2.26
C TYR A 28 20.63 2.60 1.06
N PHE A 29 21.16 2.53 -0.18
CA PHE A 29 20.31 2.56 -1.38
C PHE A 29 19.54 1.25 -1.60
N ASN A 30 20.10 0.09 -1.22
CA ASN A 30 19.37 -1.18 -1.21
C ASN A 30 18.18 -1.17 -0.24
N TRP A 31 18.26 -0.40 0.86
CA TRP A 31 17.13 -0.25 1.77
C TRP A 31 15.90 0.32 1.08
N PHE A 32 16.04 1.27 0.14
CA PHE A 32 14.90 1.84 -0.58
C PHE A 32 14.14 0.80 -1.42
N LEU A 33 14.84 -0.21 -1.97
CA LEU A 33 14.20 -1.29 -2.70
C LEU A 33 13.34 -2.16 -1.79
N LYS A 34 13.77 -2.36 -0.54
CA LYS A 34 13.00 -3.09 0.49
C LYS A 34 11.85 -2.24 1.03
N ALA A 35 12.11 -0.98 1.33
CA ALA A 35 11.16 -0.05 1.93
C ALA A 35 9.94 0.23 1.04
N ALA A 36 10.07 0.07 -0.28
CA ALA A 36 8.94 0.14 -1.22
C ALA A 36 7.83 -0.89 -0.92
N ASN A 37 8.16 -1.97 -0.19
CA ASN A 37 7.22 -3.00 0.23
C ASN A 37 6.77 -2.84 1.70
N TYR A 38 7.15 -1.77 2.37
CA TYR A 38 6.72 -1.50 3.75
C TYR A 38 5.23 -1.16 3.80
N ARG A 39 4.59 -1.54 4.90
CA ARG A 39 3.18 -1.26 5.13
C ARG A 39 2.98 0.22 5.44
N GLY A 40 2.05 0.86 4.77
CA GLY A 40 1.72 2.27 4.94
C GLY A 40 0.76 2.74 3.86
N GLY A 41 0.09 3.85 4.05
CA GLY A 41 -0.78 4.46 3.05
C GLY A 41 0.00 5.11 1.89
N LYS A 42 -0.72 5.70 0.95
CA LYS A 42 -0.13 6.39 -0.21
C LYS A 42 0.93 7.42 0.18
N SER A 43 0.68 8.19 1.23
CA SER A 43 1.61 9.23 1.71
C SER A 43 2.96 8.64 2.15
N PHE A 44 2.97 7.40 2.61
CA PHE A 44 4.16 6.73 3.07
C PHE A 44 5.14 6.41 1.93
N SER A 45 4.67 5.86 0.83
CA SER A 45 5.51 5.61 -0.34
C SER A 45 6.07 6.90 -0.93
N ILE A 46 5.26 7.96 -0.99
CA ILE A 46 5.70 9.29 -1.43
C ILE A 46 6.79 9.84 -0.50
N PHE A 47 6.66 9.65 0.81
CA PHE A 47 7.66 10.09 1.77
C PHE A 47 8.99 9.35 1.59
N ILE A 48 8.98 8.03 1.37
CA ILE A 48 10.18 7.25 1.04
C ILE A 48 10.84 7.75 -0.26
N GLU A 49 10.04 8.07 -1.27
CA GLU A 49 10.57 8.65 -2.52
C GLU A 49 11.23 10.01 -2.31
N PHE A 50 10.68 10.88 -1.45
CA PHE A 50 11.33 12.15 -1.11
C PHE A 50 12.66 11.94 -0.41
N ILE A 51 12.73 11.03 0.57
CA ILE A 51 13.99 10.69 1.23
C ILE A 51 15.02 10.19 0.22
N ARG A 52 14.61 9.29 -0.70
CA ARG A 52 15.49 8.76 -1.75
C ARG A 52 15.98 9.86 -2.71
N ARG A 53 15.10 10.73 -3.14
CA ARG A 53 15.46 11.87 -4.02
C ARG A 53 16.51 12.75 -3.37
N ASP A 54 16.31 13.13 -2.11
CA ASP A 54 17.26 13.96 -1.37
C ASP A 54 18.61 13.22 -1.18
N ALA A 55 18.57 11.92 -0.88
CA ALA A 55 19.74 11.08 -0.76
C ALA A 55 20.54 10.99 -2.07
N VAL A 56 19.86 10.82 -3.22
CA VAL A 56 20.50 10.83 -4.55
C VAL A 56 21.12 12.20 -4.85
N ALA A 57 20.46 13.28 -4.45
CA ALA A 57 20.98 14.64 -4.63
C ALA A 57 22.25 14.90 -3.79
N SER A 58 22.43 14.18 -2.68
CA SER A 58 23.62 14.32 -1.80
C SER A 58 24.85 13.55 -2.27
N LEU A 59 24.74 12.68 -3.30
CA LEU A 59 25.86 11.89 -3.83
C LEU A 59 26.87 12.74 -4.58
N SER A 60 28.17 12.41 -4.43
CA SER A 60 29.22 12.91 -5.33
C SER A 60 29.11 12.29 -6.73
N GLU A 61 29.84 12.86 -7.70
CA GLU A 61 29.85 12.29 -9.06
C GLU A 61 30.49 10.89 -9.08
N GLU A 62 31.54 10.66 -8.28
CA GLU A 62 32.20 9.36 -8.15
C GLU A 62 31.22 8.32 -7.55
N GLU A 63 30.49 8.68 -6.49
CA GLU A 63 29.47 7.82 -5.89
C GLU A 63 28.33 7.50 -6.87
N ARG A 64 27.92 8.46 -7.69
CA ARG A 64 26.90 8.26 -8.75
C ARG A 64 27.35 7.24 -9.79
N VAL A 65 28.61 7.29 -10.19
CA VAL A 65 29.17 6.33 -11.15
C VAL A 65 29.19 4.92 -10.56
N VAL A 66 29.69 4.78 -9.33
CA VAL A 66 29.79 3.48 -8.63
C VAL A 66 28.41 2.87 -8.40
N LEU A 67 27.42 3.69 -8.04
CA LEU A 67 26.08 3.24 -7.69
C LEU A 67 25.10 3.24 -8.87
N LYS A 68 25.53 3.55 -10.08
CA LYS A 68 24.69 3.74 -11.27
C LYS A 68 23.68 2.62 -11.48
N GLU A 69 24.14 1.37 -11.43
CA GLU A 69 23.28 0.20 -11.65
C GLU A 69 22.25 0.02 -10.51
N LEU A 70 22.66 0.25 -9.27
CA LEU A 70 21.77 0.17 -8.11
C LEU A 70 20.72 1.29 -8.15
N LEU A 71 21.11 2.51 -8.51
CA LEU A 71 20.20 3.66 -8.60
C LEU A 71 19.16 3.50 -9.73
N ALA A 72 19.50 2.75 -10.78
CA ALA A 72 18.59 2.43 -11.87
C ALA A 72 17.57 1.32 -11.53
N GLN A 73 17.82 0.54 -10.48
CA GLN A 73 16.92 -0.53 -10.08
C GLN A 73 15.59 0.04 -9.57
N LYS A 74 14.50 -0.63 -9.99
CA LYS A 74 13.16 -0.35 -9.51
C LYS A 74 12.75 -1.42 -8.50
N PRO A 75 12.05 -1.06 -7.42
CA PRO A 75 11.54 -2.05 -6.49
C PRO A 75 10.54 -2.99 -7.19
N VAL A 76 10.63 -4.26 -6.87
CA VAL A 76 9.66 -5.25 -7.33
C VAL A 76 8.44 -5.17 -6.41
N VAL A 77 7.36 -4.61 -6.90
CA VAL A 77 6.07 -4.54 -6.21
C VAL A 77 5.09 -5.43 -6.97
N LYS A 78 4.43 -6.33 -6.28
CA LYS A 78 3.43 -7.22 -6.91
C LYS A 78 2.28 -6.40 -7.47
N SER A 79 1.90 -6.70 -8.69
CA SER A 79 0.71 -6.12 -9.31
C SER A 79 -0.55 -6.48 -8.48
N PRO A 80 -1.48 -5.52 -8.25
CA PRO A 80 -2.76 -5.82 -7.62
C PRO A 80 -3.52 -6.97 -8.32
N PHE A 81 -3.42 -7.05 -9.64
CA PHE A 81 -4.06 -8.10 -10.44
C PHE A 81 -3.42 -9.47 -10.22
N GLU A 82 -2.10 -9.56 -10.04
CA GLU A 82 -1.41 -10.81 -9.71
C GLU A 82 -1.83 -11.32 -8.33
N ILE A 83 -1.91 -10.41 -7.35
CA ILE A 83 -2.35 -10.73 -5.99
C ILE A 83 -3.80 -11.24 -6.02
N MET A 84 -4.68 -10.57 -6.76
CA MET A 84 -6.07 -10.96 -6.95
C MET A 84 -6.17 -12.32 -7.64
N ALA A 85 -5.49 -12.53 -8.76
CA ALA A 85 -5.54 -13.78 -9.51
C ALA A 85 -5.13 -14.97 -8.63
N GLN A 86 -4.03 -14.85 -7.88
CA GLN A 86 -3.60 -15.89 -6.95
C GLN A 86 -4.62 -16.15 -5.83
N ALA A 87 -5.23 -15.10 -5.29
CA ALA A 87 -6.23 -15.23 -4.22
C ALA A 87 -7.55 -15.83 -4.69
N MET A 88 -7.86 -15.76 -5.99
CA MET A 88 -9.08 -16.32 -6.60
C MET A 88 -8.98 -17.81 -6.93
N ILE A 89 -7.78 -18.38 -6.99
CA ILE A 89 -7.60 -19.78 -7.36
C ILE A 89 -8.43 -20.71 -6.44
N GLY A 90 -9.24 -21.57 -7.05
CA GLY A 90 -10.08 -22.56 -6.35
C GLY A 90 -11.31 -21.98 -5.65
N ARG A 91 -11.58 -20.67 -5.74
CA ARG A 91 -12.77 -20.05 -5.16
C ARG A 91 -13.95 -20.07 -6.13
N LYS A 92 -15.11 -20.35 -5.58
CA LYS A 92 -16.38 -20.31 -6.35
C LYS A 92 -17.28 -19.22 -5.75
N TYR A 93 -18.11 -18.64 -6.59
CA TYR A 93 -19.20 -17.79 -6.12
C TYR A 93 -20.14 -18.61 -5.23
N VAL A 94 -20.48 -18.05 -4.07
CA VAL A 94 -21.37 -18.71 -3.10
C VAL A 94 -22.79 -18.19 -3.26
N LYS A 95 -23.02 -16.93 -2.94
CA LYS A 95 -24.30 -16.22 -3.11
C LYS A 95 -24.11 -14.71 -2.97
N GLN A 96 -25.11 -13.95 -3.36
CA GLN A 96 -25.22 -12.55 -3.00
C GLN A 96 -25.70 -12.43 -1.54
N TRP A 97 -24.88 -11.87 -0.70
CA TRP A 97 -25.18 -11.66 0.72
C TRP A 97 -25.99 -10.38 0.93
N LYS A 98 -26.88 -10.41 1.92
CA LYS A 98 -27.59 -9.23 2.44
C LYS A 98 -26.97 -8.77 3.73
N LEU A 99 -27.08 -7.48 4.02
CA LEU A 99 -26.49 -6.88 5.23
C LEU A 99 -27.01 -7.53 6.52
N GLU A 100 -28.32 -7.82 6.58
CA GLU A 100 -29.00 -8.42 7.73
C GLU A 100 -28.43 -9.81 8.08
N GLU A 101 -28.07 -10.60 7.07
CA GLU A 101 -27.51 -11.95 7.24
C GLU A 101 -26.12 -11.92 7.89
N LEU A 102 -25.37 -10.83 7.73
CA LEU A 102 -23.99 -10.69 8.20
C LEU A 102 -23.86 -9.77 9.42
N SER A 103 -24.86 -8.97 9.74
CA SER A 103 -24.82 -7.98 10.82
C SER A 103 -24.45 -8.58 12.17
N GLN A 104 -24.98 -9.75 12.51
CA GLN A 104 -24.66 -10.43 13.78
C GLN A 104 -23.20 -10.89 13.80
N THR A 105 -22.69 -11.43 12.69
CA THR A 105 -21.30 -11.85 12.55
C THR A 105 -20.34 -10.69 12.75
N SER A 106 -20.65 -9.50 12.19
CA SER A 106 -19.82 -8.30 12.33
C SER A 106 -19.73 -7.81 13.78
N LYS A 107 -20.76 -8.03 14.60
CA LYS A 107 -20.78 -7.63 16.02
C LYS A 107 -20.00 -8.58 16.92
N THR A 108 -20.04 -9.88 16.68
CA THR A 108 -19.60 -10.90 17.64
C THR A 108 -18.33 -11.64 17.24
N GLN A 109 -18.05 -11.77 15.94
CA GLN A 109 -17.03 -12.70 15.44
C GLN A 109 -15.76 -12.03 14.89
N LEU A 110 -15.56 -10.72 15.08
CA LEU A 110 -14.39 -10.00 14.56
C LEU A 110 -13.17 -9.97 15.51
N LYS A 111 -13.21 -10.75 16.59
CA LYS A 111 -12.06 -10.89 17.51
C LYS A 111 -11.07 -11.92 16.97
N ASN A 112 -9.78 -11.75 17.31
CA ASN A 112 -8.67 -12.67 16.97
C ASN A 112 -8.55 -12.97 15.47
N ARG A 113 -8.72 -11.95 14.62
CA ARG A 113 -8.59 -12.09 13.16
C ARG A 113 -7.15 -12.07 12.71
N SER A 114 -6.87 -12.84 11.67
CA SER A 114 -5.57 -12.85 11.02
C SER A 114 -5.51 -11.78 9.93
N TYR A 115 -4.55 -10.86 10.05
CA TYR A 115 -4.28 -9.85 9.02
C TYR A 115 -4.01 -10.52 7.66
N GLU A 116 -3.17 -11.55 7.60
CA GLU A 116 -2.80 -12.23 6.36
C GLU A 116 -4.01 -12.90 5.68
N ARG A 117 -4.92 -13.48 6.45
CA ARG A 117 -6.17 -14.01 5.90
C ARG A 117 -7.07 -12.90 5.40
N GLY A 118 -7.19 -11.80 6.12
CA GLY A 118 -7.94 -10.62 5.71
C GLY A 118 -7.39 -10.04 4.40
N ARG A 119 -6.09 -9.90 4.30
CA ARG A 119 -5.40 -9.44 3.08
C ARG A 119 -5.71 -10.34 1.88
N LYS A 120 -5.66 -11.67 2.04
CA LYS A 120 -6.05 -12.62 0.99
C LYS A 120 -7.52 -12.49 0.60
N MET A 121 -8.41 -12.20 1.54
CA MET A 121 -9.83 -11.98 1.26
C MET A 121 -10.07 -10.67 0.53
N PHE A 122 -9.38 -9.60 0.91
CA PHE A 122 -9.41 -8.31 0.24
C PHE A 122 -8.94 -8.45 -1.23
N ALA A 123 -7.89 -9.24 -1.47
CA ALA A 123 -7.44 -9.59 -2.80
C ALA A 123 -8.50 -10.41 -3.56
N ALA A 124 -9.05 -11.46 -2.94
CA ALA A 124 -10.04 -12.33 -3.55
C ALA A 124 -11.36 -11.60 -3.88
N GLY A 125 -11.73 -10.59 -3.10
CA GLY A 125 -12.86 -9.70 -3.39
C GLY A 125 -12.59 -8.69 -4.51
N GLY A 126 -11.39 -8.68 -5.11
CA GLY A 126 -11.00 -7.73 -6.14
C GLY A 126 -10.71 -6.30 -5.63
N CYS A 127 -10.74 -6.07 -4.31
CA CYS A 127 -10.64 -4.74 -3.73
C CYS A 127 -9.32 -4.03 -4.07
N PHE A 128 -8.22 -4.79 -4.18
CA PHE A 128 -6.91 -4.26 -4.59
C PHE A 128 -6.87 -3.71 -6.02
N ALA A 129 -7.84 -4.04 -6.86
CA ALA A 129 -7.88 -3.47 -8.21
C ALA A 129 -8.05 -1.95 -8.20
N CYS A 130 -8.86 -1.45 -7.27
CA CYS A 130 -9.20 -0.03 -7.15
C CYS A 130 -8.65 0.62 -5.87
N HIS A 131 -8.69 -0.09 -4.75
CA HIS A 131 -8.32 0.45 -3.44
C HIS A 131 -6.90 0.08 -3.04
N ARG A 132 -6.23 1.03 -2.40
CA ARG A 132 -5.00 0.79 -1.67
C ARG A 132 -5.31 0.42 -0.23
N PHE A 133 -4.58 -0.57 0.30
CA PHE A 133 -4.52 -0.86 1.73
C PHE A 133 -3.06 -1.12 2.12
N ALA A 134 -2.58 -0.46 3.15
CA ALA A 134 -1.16 -0.37 3.46
C ALA A 134 -0.39 0.11 2.22
N ASN A 135 0.66 -0.53 1.78
CA ASN A 135 1.40 -0.10 0.58
C ASN A 135 1.05 -0.93 -0.67
N GLU A 136 -0.11 -1.58 -0.69
CA GLU A 136 -0.54 -2.47 -1.78
C GLU A 136 -1.85 -1.99 -2.40
N GLY A 137 -2.03 -2.25 -3.70
CA GLY A 137 -3.27 -2.03 -4.42
C GLY A 137 -3.31 -0.81 -5.32
N GLY A 138 -4.45 -0.61 -5.96
CA GLY A 138 -4.73 0.46 -6.89
C GLY A 138 -4.96 1.82 -6.21
N MET A 139 -5.12 2.85 -7.05
CA MET A 139 -5.33 4.24 -6.61
C MET A 139 -6.55 4.88 -7.28
N THR A 140 -7.39 4.09 -7.95
CA THR A 140 -8.61 4.58 -8.59
C THR A 140 -9.70 4.90 -7.54
N GLY A 141 -9.75 4.09 -6.48
CA GLY A 141 -10.59 4.33 -5.31
C GLY A 141 -9.82 4.92 -4.13
N PRO A 142 -10.50 5.28 -3.03
CA PRO A 142 -9.87 5.79 -1.82
C PRO A 142 -8.89 4.80 -1.18
N ASP A 143 -7.86 5.35 -0.52
CA ASP A 143 -6.96 4.60 0.35
C ASP A 143 -7.71 4.17 1.62
N LEU A 144 -7.78 2.87 1.87
CA LEU A 144 -8.51 2.27 2.98
C LEU A 144 -7.62 1.94 4.19
N THR A 145 -6.34 2.33 4.17
CA THR A 145 -5.39 2.01 5.25
C THR A 145 -5.87 2.43 6.63
N ALA A 146 -6.51 3.59 6.74
CA ALA A 146 -7.02 4.13 8.00
C ALA A 146 -8.52 3.86 8.25
N SER A 147 -9.19 3.05 7.41
CA SER A 147 -10.64 2.85 7.49
C SER A 147 -11.09 2.25 8.81
N GLY A 148 -10.32 1.32 9.38
CA GLY A 148 -10.66 0.67 10.65
C GLY A 148 -10.70 1.59 11.87
N GLY A 149 -10.08 2.78 11.78
CA GLY A 149 -10.16 3.80 12.82
C GLY A 149 -11.27 4.82 12.63
N ARG A 150 -11.95 4.81 11.46
CA ARG A 150 -12.98 5.81 11.08
C ARG A 150 -14.38 5.25 11.06
N TYR A 151 -14.53 3.96 10.76
CA TYR A 151 -15.80 3.31 10.53
C TYR A 151 -15.99 2.14 11.49
N SER A 152 -17.22 1.91 11.92
CA SER A 152 -17.57 0.67 12.64
C SER A 152 -17.49 -0.52 11.69
N SER A 153 -17.40 -1.73 12.25
CA SER A 153 -17.43 -2.96 11.45
C SER A 153 -18.76 -3.15 10.69
N HIS A 154 -19.84 -2.61 11.24
CA HIS A 154 -21.15 -2.60 10.57
C HIS A 154 -21.15 -1.66 9.36
N ASP A 155 -20.62 -0.44 9.50
CA ASP A 155 -20.57 0.54 8.42
C ASP A 155 -19.65 0.06 7.28
N LEU A 156 -18.51 -0.54 7.63
CA LEU A 156 -17.62 -1.16 6.63
C LEU A 156 -18.32 -2.30 5.88
N LEU A 157 -19.10 -3.11 6.58
CA LEU A 157 -19.86 -4.19 5.95
C LEU A 157 -20.96 -3.64 5.03
N ASP A 158 -21.67 -2.59 5.46
CA ASP A 158 -22.69 -1.91 4.66
C ASP A 158 -22.09 -1.33 3.37
N GLN A 159 -20.94 -0.66 3.45
CA GLN A 159 -20.23 -0.14 2.29
C GLN A 159 -19.75 -1.24 1.31
N ILE A 160 -19.48 -2.45 1.80
CA ILE A 160 -19.11 -3.60 0.94
C ILE A 160 -20.36 -4.18 0.25
N ILE A 161 -21.48 -4.28 0.94
CA ILE A 161 -22.73 -4.87 0.42
C ILE A 161 -23.48 -3.87 -0.46
N ASN A 162 -23.47 -2.59 -0.08
CA ASN A 162 -24.18 -1.50 -0.73
C ASN A 162 -23.21 -0.37 -1.17
N PRO A 163 -22.26 -0.64 -2.08
CA PRO A 163 -21.13 0.26 -2.36
C PRO A 163 -21.51 1.62 -2.94
N SER A 164 -22.73 1.75 -3.45
CA SER A 164 -23.25 3.01 -4.01
C SER A 164 -24.17 3.78 -3.07
N LYS A 165 -24.36 3.33 -1.83
CA LYS A 165 -25.24 3.99 -0.86
C LYS A 165 -24.71 5.37 -0.46
N GLU A 166 -23.41 5.46 -0.23
CA GLU A 166 -22.72 6.71 0.10
C GLU A 166 -21.40 6.76 -0.69
N ILE A 167 -21.28 7.73 -1.59
CA ILE A 167 -20.07 7.93 -2.37
C ILE A 167 -19.48 9.28 -1.97
N ASN A 168 -18.22 9.28 -1.55
CA ASN A 168 -17.51 10.52 -1.29
C ASN A 168 -17.43 11.34 -2.58
N GLU A 169 -17.73 12.64 -2.50
CA GLU A 169 -17.81 13.57 -3.64
C GLU A 169 -16.55 13.53 -4.54
N GLN A 170 -15.37 13.30 -3.96
CA GLN A 170 -14.10 13.18 -4.70
C GLN A 170 -14.04 11.98 -5.64
N PHE A 171 -14.92 11.00 -5.46
CA PHE A 171 -14.96 9.74 -6.23
C PHE A 171 -16.25 9.58 -7.03
N VAL A 172 -17.09 10.60 -7.08
CA VAL A 172 -18.30 10.60 -7.92
C VAL A 172 -17.87 10.63 -9.41
N PRO A 173 -18.26 9.64 -10.23
CA PRO A 173 -17.90 9.63 -11.64
C PRO A 173 -18.63 10.73 -12.40
N VAL A 174 -17.91 11.46 -13.25
CA VAL A 174 -18.46 12.44 -14.17
C VAL A 174 -18.42 11.87 -15.58
N VAL A 175 -19.59 11.78 -16.24
CA VAL A 175 -19.69 11.35 -17.61
C VAL A 175 -19.64 12.56 -18.54
N VAL A 176 -18.58 12.65 -19.35
CA VAL A 176 -18.43 13.67 -20.37
C VAL A 176 -18.80 13.09 -21.74
N LYS A 177 -19.85 13.60 -22.36
CA LYS A 177 -20.15 13.30 -23.77
C LYS A 177 -19.40 14.31 -24.64
N MET A 178 -18.48 13.82 -25.45
CA MET A 178 -17.85 14.63 -26.50
C MET A 178 -18.77 14.68 -27.72
N LYS A 179 -18.80 15.85 -28.37
CA LYS A 179 -19.54 16.05 -29.63
C LYS A 179 -18.77 15.52 -30.81
#